data_83b8b2ee1918c205b6f49fca73d8f4af
#
_entry.id   83b8b2ee1918c205b6f49fca73d8f4af
#
_cell.length_a   1.000
_cell.length_b   1.000
_cell.length_c   1.000
_cell.angle_alpha   90.00
_cell.angle_beta   90.00
_cell.angle_gamma   90.00
#
_symmetry.space_group_name_H-M   'P 1'
#
loop_
_entity.id
_entity.type
_entity.pdbx_description
1 polymer ?
#
loop_
_entity_poly.entity_id
_entity_poly.type
_entity_poly.pdbx_seq_one_letter_code
_entity_poly.pdbx_strand_id
1 'polypeptide(L)'
;MDDYSKFVPQVHFEQIPIKNLVSNQEYQRNLSVSHIERAAANFDLYQINPVKVSRREGINYVFNGQHTIEIVALVSGSRDTPVWCMIYDDLSYKEEADIFANQMKFVKPLTPYEIFTANIEAQSDHQLIIRDTVEAYGLKISSKRGNNTICAVGTIERIYEKYGYQILNRVIRLCVGTWEGESESFSSNILNAIAKLVATYKSRLNEDIFKERVGSISLRQLARNAKERRGGCMGYAEAMIIAYNGRKKNFSSRLAMNKLYAKECDLTANLDEQDEQDDDFYDLTDMDDDSDDGLNDTFDDDTDKADE
;
A
#
# COMPACT_ATOMS: atom_id res chain seq x y z
N MET A 1 48.47 -5.52 3.79
CA MET A 1 47.25 -5.18 3.05
C MET A 1 46.20 -6.20 3.47
N ASP A 2 45.12 -5.73 4.07
CA ASP A 2 44.01 -6.61 4.44
C ASP A 2 43.39 -7.19 3.18
N ASP A 3 43.24 -8.50 3.15
CA ASP A 3 42.63 -9.21 2.04
C ASP A 3 41.10 -9.07 2.11
N TYR A 4 40.54 -8.12 1.34
CA TYR A 4 39.10 -7.90 1.26
C TYR A 4 38.41 -8.77 0.19
N SER A 5 39.14 -9.59 -0.55
CA SER A 5 38.59 -10.40 -1.67
C SER A 5 37.46 -11.33 -1.23
N LYS A 6 37.47 -11.82 0.02
CA LYS A 6 36.43 -12.66 0.62
C LYS A 6 35.08 -11.96 0.86
N PHE A 7 35.03 -10.62 0.77
CA PHE A 7 33.80 -9.84 0.95
C PHE A 7 33.22 -9.33 -0.39
N VAL A 8 33.93 -9.56 -1.50
CA VAL A 8 33.53 -9.10 -2.81
C VAL A 8 33.25 -10.31 -3.70
N PRO A 9 32.02 -10.48 -4.20
CA PRO A 9 31.72 -11.60 -5.08
C PRO A 9 32.52 -11.48 -6.38
N GLN A 10 33.05 -12.59 -6.88
CA GLN A 10 33.72 -12.64 -8.18
C GLN A 10 32.66 -12.69 -9.29
N VAL A 11 32.32 -11.52 -9.81
CA VAL A 11 31.32 -11.35 -10.87
C VAL A 11 31.81 -10.36 -11.89
N HIS A 12 31.30 -10.47 -13.10
CA HIS A 12 31.49 -9.47 -14.13
C HIS A 12 30.16 -9.07 -14.77
N PHE A 13 30.14 -7.97 -15.51
CA PHE A 13 28.94 -7.44 -16.14
C PHE A 13 29.06 -7.51 -17.67
N GLU A 14 27.99 -7.97 -18.31
CA GLU A 14 27.92 -8.13 -19.76
C GLU A 14 26.51 -7.81 -20.25
N GLN A 15 26.41 -7.23 -21.44
CA GLN A 15 25.13 -7.07 -22.13
C GLN A 15 24.85 -8.31 -22.96
N ILE A 16 23.78 -9.03 -22.65
CA ILE A 16 23.41 -10.27 -23.33
C ILE A 16 22.03 -10.11 -23.94
N PRO A 17 21.85 -10.42 -25.25
CA PRO A 17 20.53 -10.49 -25.86
C PRO A 17 19.62 -11.47 -25.13
N ILE A 18 18.37 -11.09 -24.88
CA ILE A 18 17.40 -11.89 -24.12
C ILE A 18 17.24 -13.30 -24.70
N LYS A 19 17.33 -13.47 -26.03
CA LYS A 19 17.25 -14.78 -26.69
C LYS A 19 18.37 -15.75 -26.29
N ASN A 20 19.48 -15.24 -25.79
CA ASN A 20 20.64 -16.02 -25.35
C ASN A 20 20.64 -16.32 -23.85
N LEU A 21 19.55 -16.02 -23.16
CA LEU A 21 19.33 -16.28 -21.75
C LEU A 21 18.37 -17.44 -21.56
N VAL A 22 18.72 -18.36 -20.67
CA VAL A 22 17.91 -19.52 -20.32
C VAL A 22 17.40 -19.37 -18.89
N SER A 23 16.07 -19.30 -18.71
CA SER A 23 15.46 -19.31 -17.38
C SER A 23 15.29 -20.73 -16.90
N ASN A 24 15.76 -21.03 -15.69
CA ASN A 24 15.52 -22.31 -15.04
C ASN A 24 14.28 -22.17 -14.14
N GLN A 25 13.22 -22.88 -14.48
CA GLN A 25 11.92 -22.72 -13.82
C GLN A 25 11.70 -23.67 -12.62
N GLU A 26 12.56 -24.65 -12.38
CA GLU A 26 12.32 -25.65 -11.32
C GLU A 26 12.35 -25.06 -9.90
N TYR A 27 13.20 -24.09 -9.63
CA TYR A 27 13.28 -23.39 -8.33
C TYR A 27 12.76 -21.96 -8.36
N GLN A 28 12.46 -21.42 -9.54
CA GLN A 28 11.97 -20.05 -9.69
C GLN A 28 10.45 -20.01 -9.53
N ARG A 29 9.94 -18.86 -9.09
CA ARG A 29 8.49 -18.64 -9.05
C ARG A 29 7.93 -18.50 -10.48
N ASN A 30 6.66 -18.85 -10.64
CA ASN A 30 5.96 -18.66 -11.91
C ASN A 30 5.94 -17.19 -12.34
N LEU A 31 5.99 -16.97 -13.65
CA LEU A 31 5.81 -15.64 -14.23
C LEU A 31 4.39 -15.15 -14.00
N SER A 32 4.27 -13.91 -13.51
CA SER A 32 2.99 -13.23 -13.37
C SER A 32 2.75 -12.31 -14.56
N VAL A 33 1.85 -12.67 -15.45
CA VAL A 33 1.52 -11.88 -16.65
C VAL A 33 1.01 -10.50 -16.26
N SER A 34 0.09 -10.42 -15.31
CA SER A 34 -0.46 -9.14 -14.84
C SER A 34 0.59 -8.21 -14.21
N HIS A 35 1.61 -8.78 -13.55
CA HIS A 35 2.73 -7.99 -13.05
C HIS A 35 3.61 -7.47 -14.19
N ILE A 36 3.89 -8.32 -15.20
CA ILE A 36 4.70 -7.93 -16.37
C ILE A 36 4.02 -6.80 -17.14
N GLU A 37 2.71 -6.94 -17.43
CA GLU A 37 1.94 -5.92 -18.15
C GLU A 37 1.89 -4.58 -17.40
N ARG A 38 1.61 -4.60 -16.09
CA ARG A 38 1.64 -3.36 -15.29
C ARG A 38 3.01 -2.69 -15.24
N ALA A 39 4.07 -3.49 -15.08
CA ALA A 39 5.42 -2.95 -15.06
C ALA A 39 5.85 -2.44 -16.43
N ALA A 40 5.42 -3.07 -17.52
CA ALA A 40 5.67 -2.61 -18.88
C ALA A 40 4.92 -1.31 -19.18
N ALA A 41 3.68 -1.15 -18.72
CA ALA A 41 2.91 0.09 -18.88
C ALA A 41 3.54 1.28 -18.13
N ASN A 42 4.27 1.01 -17.05
CA ASN A 42 4.99 2.02 -16.25
C ASN A 42 6.50 1.85 -16.35
N PHE A 43 6.99 1.49 -17.54
CA PHE A 43 8.40 1.16 -17.75
C PHE A 43 9.31 2.36 -17.52
N ASP A 44 10.28 2.18 -16.62
CA ASP A 44 11.36 3.13 -16.38
C ASP A 44 12.71 2.42 -16.51
N LEU A 45 13.51 2.88 -17.47
CA LEU A 45 14.82 2.31 -17.77
C LEU A 45 15.76 2.32 -16.54
N TYR A 46 15.68 3.34 -15.70
CA TYR A 46 16.52 3.49 -14.51
C TYR A 46 16.14 2.57 -13.34
N GLN A 47 14.97 1.95 -13.40
CA GLN A 47 14.51 0.98 -12.39
C GLN A 47 14.86 -0.46 -12.76
N ILE A 48 15.45 -0.68 -13.94
CA ILE A 48 15.84 -2.02 -14.39
C ILE A 48 17.14 -2.45 -13.71
N ASN A 49 17.05 -3.48 -12.88
CA ASN A 49 18.21 -4.10 -12.25
C ASN A 49 18.88 -5.11 -13.20
N PRO A 50 20.21 -5.29 -13.12
CA PRO A 50 20.91 -6.33 -13.87
C PRO A 50 20.35 -7.72 -13.54
N VAL A 51 20.17 -8.53 -14.59
CA VAL A 51 19.76 -9.94 -14.46
C VAL A 51 20.91 -10.74 -13.90
N LYS A 52 20.68 -11.59 -12.89
CA LYS A 52 21.72 -12.47 -12.36
C LYS A 52 21.77 -13.76 -13.13
N VAL A 53 22.95 -14.06 -13.64
CA VAL A 53 23.22 -15.16 -14.57
C VAL A 53 24.33 -16.04 -14.04
N SER A 54 24.12 -17.34 -14.03
CA SER A 54 25.18 -18.33 -13.88
C SER A 54 25.59 -18.80 -15.27
N ARG A 55 26.88 -18.67 -15.59
CA ARG A 55 27.44 -19.14 -16.87
C ARG A 55 28.10 -20.48 -16.65
N ARG A 56 27.50 -21.54 -17.23
CA ARG A 56 28.02 -22.91 -17.17
C ARG A 56 28.09 -23.49 -18.59
N GLU A 57 29.23 -24.08 -18.95
CA GLU A 57 29.42 -24.73 -20.25
C GLU A 57 29.02 -23.84 -21.45
N GLY A 58 29.23 -22.54 -21.31
CA GLY A 58 28.88 -21.54 -22.34
C GLY A 58 27.39 -21.15 -22.39
N ILE A 59 26.56 -21.69 -21.51
CA ILE A 59 25.12 -21.37 -21.44
C ILE A 59 24.88 -20.38 -20.27
N ASN A 60 24.06 -19.38 -20.53
CA ASN A 60 23.70 -18.30 -19.58
C ASN A 60 22.38 -18.65 -18.87
N TYR A 61 22.46 -19.24 -17.69
CA TYR A 61 21.28 -19.59 -16.88
C TYR A 61 20.88 -18.44 -15.98
N VAL A 62 19.68 -17.94 -16.18
CA VAL A 62 19.12 -16.87 -15.32
C VAL A 62 18.65 -17.48 -14.02
N PHE A 63 19.16 -17.02 -12.90
CA PHE A 63 18.68 -17.42 -11.59
C PHE A 63 17.97 -16.31 -10.82
N ASN A 64 18.05 -15.05 -11.29
CA ASN A 64 17.18 -13.95 -10.84
C ASN A 64 17.01 -12.91 -11.95
N GLY A 65 15.80 -12.34 -12.06
CA GLY A 65 15.46 -11.31 -13.04
C GLY A 65 14.62 -11.81 -14.23
N GLN A 66 13.98 -12.99 -14.12
CA GLN A 66 13.12 -13.49 -15.20
C GLN A 66 11.97 -12.53 -15.54
N HIS A 67 11.34 -11.86 -14.56
CA HIS A 67 10.32 -10.83 -14.83
C HIS A 67 10.92 -9.63 -15.56
N THR A 68 12.13 -9.19 -15.18
CA THR A 68 12.85 -8.11 -15.86
C THR A 68 13.06 -8.42 -17.34
N ILE A 69 13.47 -9.65 -17.67
CA ILE A 69 13.64 -10.10 -19.05
C ILE A 69 12.33 -9.97 -19.85
N GLU A 70 11.23 -10.45 -19.30
CA GLU A 70 9.93 -10.44 -19.98
C GLU A 70 9.36 -9.01 -20.09
N ILE A 71 9.55 -8.17 -19.09
CA ILE A 71 9.17 -6.74 -19.15
C ILE A 71 9.93 -6.04 -20.27
N VAL A 72 11.26 -6.21 -20.33
CA VAL A 72 12.08 -5.59 -21.38
C VAL A 72 11.73 -6.14 -22.76
N ALA A 73 11.50 -7.45 -22.89
CA ALA A 73 11.10 -8.07 -24.15
C ALA A 73 9.74 -7.54 -24.63
N LEU A 74 8.78 -7.34 -23.71
CA LEU A 74 7.45 -6.80 -24.02
C LEU A 74 7.53 -5.35 -24.48
N VAL A 75 8.25 -4.50 -23.74
CA VAL A 75 8.38 -3.06 -24.05
C VAL A 75 9.16 -2.83 -25.36
N SER A 76 10.24 -3.58 -25.57
CA SER A 76 11.04 -3.44 -26.79
C SER A 76 10.47 -4.14 -28.02
N GLY A 77 9.50 -5.05 -27.81
CA GLY A 77 8.94 -5.89 -28.86
C GLY A 77 9.91 -6.93 -29.44
N SER A 78 11.07 -7.16 -28.80
CA SER A 78 12.10 -8.05 -29.33
C SER A 78 12.94 -8.74 -28.26
N ARG A 79 13.20 -10.03 -28.48
CA ARG A 79 14.16 -10.77 -27.65
C ARG A 79 15.62 -10.62 -28.11
N ASP A 80 15.88 -9.87 -29.17
CA ASP A 80 17.22 -9.45 -29.58
C ASP A 80 17.74 -8.29 -28.72
N THR A 81 16.87 -7.64 -27.96
CA THR A 81 17.23 -6.56 -27.03
C THR A 81 18.19 -7.08 -25.96
N PRO A 82 19.36 -6.43 -25.78
CA PRO A 82 20.29 -6.81 -24.73
C PRO A 82 19.82 -6.28 -23.38
N VAL A 83 20.10 -7.06 -22.33
CA VAL A 83 19.94 -6.64 -20.94
C VAL A 83 21.28 -6.75 -20.22
N TRP A 84 21.49 -5.86 -19.23
CA TRP A 84 22.65 -6.00 -18.37
C TRP A 84 22.54 -7.26 -17.50
N CYS A 85 23.58 -8.08 -17.56
CA CYS A 85 23.69 -9.29 -16.77
C CYS A 85 24.87 -9.19 -15.80
N MET A 86 24.64 -9.57 -14.56
CA MET A 86 25.66 -9.81 -13.54
C MET A 86 25.97 -11.29 -13.57
N ILE A 87 27.14 -11.65 -14.04
CA ILE A 87 27.52 -13.03 -14.37
C ILE A 87 28.37 -13.61 -13.26
N TYR A 88 27.95 -14.78 -12.80
CA TYR A 88 28.66 -15.68 -11.92
C TYR A 88 29.16 -16.87 -12.74
N ASP A 89 30.46 -17.05 -12.82
CA ASP A 89 31.02 -18.17 -13.55
C ASP A 89 31.00 -19.44 -12.66
N ASP A 90 30.66 -20.56 -13.30
CA ASP A 90 30.78 -21.92 -12.76
C ASP A 90 29.99 -22.23 -11.46
N LEU A 91 28.90 -21.51 -11.16
CA LEU A 91 27.97 -21.91 -10.12
C LEU A 91 27.32 -23.25 -10.48
N SER A 92 27.25 -24.17 -9.53
CA SER A 92 26.42 -25.35 -9.67
C SER A 92 24.92 -24.99 -9.57
N TYR A 93 24.06 -25.83 -10.11
CA TYR A 93 22.61 -25.70 -10.00
C TYR A 93 22.13 -25.56 -8.54
N LYS A 94 22.77 -26.27 -7.61
CA LYS A 94 22.45 -26.19 -6.18
C LYS A 94 22.80 -24.82 -5.59
N GLU A 95 23.95 -24.27 -5.98
CA GLU A 95 24.37 -22.93 -5.53
C GLU A 95 23.45 -21.84 -6.10
N GLU A 96 23.04 -21.95 -7.36
CA GLU A 96 22.05 -21.04 -7.96
C GLU A 96 20.75 -21.03 -7.15
N ALA A 97 20.20 -22.22 -6.84
CA ALA A 97 18.97 -22.37 -6.07
C ALA A 97 19.10 -21.84 -4.65
N ASP A 98 20.25 -22.08 -3.99
CA ASP A 98 20.51 -21.56 -2.65
C ASP A 98 20.63 -20.03 -2.64
N ILE A 99 21.36 -19.45 -3.60
CA ILE A 99 21.47 -18.00 -3.75
C ILE A 99 20.09 -17.40 -4.03
N PHE A 100 19.30 -18.01 -4.92
CA PHE A 100 17.92 -17.54 -5.22
C PHE A 100 17.05 -17.54 -3.96
N ALA A 101 17.06 -18.63 -3.20
CA ALA A 101 16.25 -18.78 -1.99
C ALA A 101 16.63 -17.75 -0.89
N ASN A 102 17.93 -17.46 -0.76
CA ASN A 102 18.43 -16.64 0.34
C ASN A 102 18.55 -15.15 0.02
N GLN A 103 18.73 -14.76 -1.25
CA GLN A 103 18.95 -13.35 -1.61
C GLN A 103 17.78 -12.42 -1.22
N MET A 104 16.54 -12.92 -1.23
CA MET A 104 15.37 -12.14 -0.83
C MET A 104 15.04 -12.22 0.65
N LYS A 105 15.61 -13.20 1.35
CA LYS A 105 15.33 -13.47 2.77
C LYS A 105 15.70 -12.32 3.70
N PHE A 106 16.76 -11.59 3.34
CA PHE A 106 17.31 -10.50 4.17
C PHE A 106 17.07 -9.11 3.57
N VAL A 107 16.30 -9.02 2.48
CA VAL A 107 15.91 -7.74 1.90
C VAL A 107 14.70 -7.21 2.66
N LYS A 108 14.89 -6.09 3.36
CA LYS A 108 13.79 -5.38 4.01
C LYS A 108 13.05 -4.58 2.94
N PRO A 109 11.76 -4.86 2.68
CA PRO A 109 10.97 -4.03 1.77
C PRO A 109 10.80 -2.63 2.35
N LEU A 110 10.67 -1.64 1.47
CA LEU A 110 10.35 -0.28 1.87
C LEU A 110 8.93 -0.23 2.46
N THR A 111 8.80 0.46 3.57
CA THR A 111 7.49 0.75 4.15
C THR A 111 6.75 1.82 3.32
N PRO A 112 5.41 1.89 3.38
CA PRO A 112 4.65 2.96 2.71
C PRO A 112 5.16 4.37 3.08
N TYR A 113 5.58 4.58 4.31
CA TYR A 113 6.16 5.85 4.75
C TYR A 113 7.49 6.16 4.06
N GLU A 114 8.38 5.18 3.93
CA GLU A 114 9.67 5.37 3.25
C GLU A 114 9.47 5.66 1.76
N ILE A 115 8.53 4.97 1.11
CA ILE A 115 8.15 5.23 -0.30
C ILE A 115 7.58 6.65 -0.44
N PHE A 116 6.65 7.02 0.44
CA PHE A 116 6.04 8.35 0.45
C PHE A 116 7.08 9.45 0.59
N THR A 117 8.02 9.28 1.53
CA THR A 117 9.10 10.25 1.75
C THR A 117 10.02 10.37 0.54
N ALA A 118 10.38 9.24 -0.08
CA ALA A 118 11.17 9.25 -1.31
C ALA A 118 10.46 9.98 -2.46
N ASN A 119 9.14 9.79 -2.59
CA ASN A 119 8.33 10.48 -3.59
C ASN A 119 8.21 12.00 -3.31
N ILE A 120 8.21 12.43 -2.04
CA ILE A 120 8.30 13.85 -1.68
C ILE A 120 9.64 14.44 -2.15
N GLU A 121 10.75 13.76 -1.90
CA GLU A 121 12.08 14.19 -2.39
C GLU A 121 12.16 14.21 -3.92
N ALA A 122 11.46 13.29 -4.57
CA ALA A 122 11.32 13.25 -6.04
C ALA A 122 10.34 14.32 -6.58
N GLN A 123 9.79 15.18 -5.72
CA GLN A 123 8.84 16.24 -6.09
C GLN A 123 7.57 15.73 -6.78
N SER A 124 7.07 14.56 -6.36
CA SER A 124 5.82 14.01 -6.89
C SER A 124 4.62 14.85 -6.45
N ASP A 125 3.88 15.38 -7.40
CA ASP A 125 2.73 16.25 -7.15
C ASP A 125 1.69 15.61 -6.22
N HIS A 126 1.41 14.32 -6.39
CA HIS A 126 0.45 13.59 -5.58
C HIS A 126 0.83 13.60 -4.09
N GLN A 127 2.07 13.25 -3.78
CA GLN A 127 2.55 13.18 -2.40
C GLN A 127 2.68 14.59 -1.79
N LEU A 128 3.08 15.58 -2.59
CA LEU A 128 3.14 16.98 -2.15
C LEU A 128 1.73 17.48 -1.76
N ILE A 129 0.71 17.25 -2.59
CA ILE A 129 -0.68 17.62 -2.29
C ILE A 129 -1.19 16.93 -1.03
N ILE A 130 -0.91 15.64 -0.86
CA ILE A 130 -1.30 14.88 0.34
C ILE A 130 -0.63 15.46 1.58
N ARG A 131 0.69 15.70 1.54
CA ARG A 131 1.45 16.31 2.62
C ARG A 131 0.86 17.66 3.01
N ASP A 132 0.71 18.55 2.05
CA ASP A 132 0.23 19.91 2.28
C ASP A 132 -1.21 19.91 2.84
N THR A 133 -2.04 18.95 2.39
CA THR A 133 -3.39 18.75 2.94
C THR A 133 -3.34 18.35 4.41
N VAL A 134 -2.45 17.43 4.79
CA VAL A 134 -2.29 16.97 6.17
C VAL A 134 -1.73 18.10 7.06
N GLU A 135 -0.71 18.79 6.60
CA GLU A 135 -0.04 19.87 7.34
C GLU A 135 -0.96 21.09 7.54
N ALA A 136 -1.87 21.37 6.61
CA ALA A 136 -2.87 22.43 6.75
C ALA A 136 -3.79 22.27 7.97
N TYR A 137 -3.92 21.05 8.50
CA TYR A 137 -4.65 20.78 9.75
C TYR A 137 -3.74 20.65 10.98
N GLY A 138 -2.49 21.05 10.89
CA GLY A 138 -1.52 20.93 11.99
C GLY A 138 -1.11 19.48 12.30
N LEU A 139 -1.32 18.59 11.34
CA LEU A 139 -0.97 17.17 11.45
C LEU A 139 0.39 16.89 10.81
N LYS A 140 0.98 15.75 11.15
CA LYS A 140 2.23 15.25 10.55
C LYS A 140 2.04 13.84 10.00
N ILE A 141 2.69 13.54 8.88
CA ILE A 141 2.83 12.18 8.37
C ILE A 141 4.11 11.59 8.98
N SER A 142 4.04 10.40 9.58
CA SER A 142 5.19 9.79 10.27
C SER A 142 5.08 8.27 10.33
N SER A 143 6.23 7.60 10.47
CA SER A 143 6.29 6.17 10.79
C SER A 143 5.99 5.87 12.27
N LYS A 144 6.03 6.89 13.15
CA LYS A 144 5.82 6.73 14.60
C LYS A 144 4.48 7.32 15.01
N ARG A 145 3.71 6.56 15.78
CA ARG A 145 2.43 7.01 16.34
C ARG A 145 2.62 8.16 17.33
N GLY A 146 1.67 9.07 17.34
CA GLY A 146 1.65 10.23 18.25
C GLY A 146 0.41 11.07 18.01
N ASN A 147 0.13 12.00 18.92
CA ASN A 147 -0.95 12.96 18.70
C ASN A 147 -0.65 13.81 17.47
N ASN A 148 -1.68 14.19 16.75
CA ASN A 148 -1.57 14.93 15.49
C ASN A 148 -0.68 14.25 14.44
N THR A 149 -0.65 12.91 14.43
CA THR A 149 0.21 12.14 13.53
C THR A 149 -0.57 11.10 12.77
N ILE A 150 -0.40 11.07 11.45
CA ILE A 150 -0.95 10.05 10.56
C ILE A 150 0.17 9.06 10.20
N CYS A 151 0.00 7.80 10.63
CA CYS A 151 0.90 6.69 10.26
C CYS A 151 0.35 5.84 9.12
N ALA A 152 -0.95 5.90 8.86
CA ALA A 152 -1.62 5.13 7.81
C ALA A 152 -1.39 5.74 6.42
N VAL A 153 -0.12 5.84 6.01
CA VAL A 153 0.32 6.56 4.80
C VAL A 153 -0.32 5.95 3.55
N GLY A 154 -0.18 4.65 3.35
CA GLY A 154 -0.77 3.99 2.18
C GLY A 154 -2.31 4.09 2.13
N THR A 155 -2.96 4.34 3.28
CA THR A 155 -4.41 4.56 3.30
C THR A 155 -4.77 5.95 2.79
N ILE A 156 -4.06 7.01 3.21
CA ILE A 156 -4.34 8.36 2.70
C ILE A 156 -3.98 8.50 1.23
N GLU A 157 -2.93 7.82 0.75
CA GLU A 157 -2.60 7.74 -0.68
C GLU A 157 -3.74 7.09 -1.46
N ARG A 158 -4.20 5.89 -1.07
CA ARG A 158 -5.34 5.21 -1.72
C ARG A 158 -6.63 6.04 -1.70
N ILE A 159 -6.91 6.76 -0.61
CA ILE A 159 -8.08 7.65 -0.55
C ILE A 159 -7.92 8.78 -1.56
N TYR A 160 -6.74 9.37 -1.66
CA TYR A 160 -6.46 10.42 -2.64
C TYR A 160 -6.56 9.90 -4.09
N GLU A 161 -5.95 8.78 -4.39
CA GLU A 161 -5.98 8.14 -5.71
C GLU A 161 -7.40 7.78 -6.15
N LYS A 162 -8.18 7.19 -5.24
CA LYS A 162 -9.54 6.73 -5.56
C LYS A 162 -10.57 7.86 -5.60
N TYR A 163 -10.48 8.82 -4.71
CA TYR A 163 -11.56 9.80 -4.49
C TYR A 163 -11.14 11.26 -4.71
N GLY A 164 -9.86 11.51 -4.90
CA GLY A 164 -9.30 12.83 -5.12
C GLY A 164 -9.16 13.70 -3.88
N TYR A 165 -8.56 14.88 -4.10
CA TYR A 165 -8.25 15.87 -3.06
C TYR A 165 -9.43 16.25 -2.17
N GLN A 166 -10.60 16.53 -2.77
CA GLN A 166 -11.75 17.06 -2.02
C GLN A 166 -12.24 16.08 -0.95
N ILE A 167 -12.24 14.79 -1.26
CA ILE A 167 -12.68 13.76 -0.31
C ILE A 167 -11.59 13.55 0.75
N LEU A 168 -10.33 13.45 0.38
CA LEU A 168 -9.23 13.35 1.35
C LEU A 168 -9.25 14.51 2.34
N ASN A 169 -9.33 15.74 1.84
CA ASN A 169 -9.40 16.94 2.66
C ASN A 169 -10.60 16.89 3.63
N ARG A 170 -11.75 16.45 3.16
CA ARG A 170 -12.96 16.31 3.99
C ARG A 170 -12.83 15.21 5.04
N VAL A 171 -12.18 14.09 4.71
CA VAL A 171 -11.88 12.99 5.66
C VAL A 171 -11.00 13.50 6.80
N ILE A 172 -9.90 14.17 6.48
CA ILE A 172 -8.96 14.71 7.49
C ILE A 172 -9.68 15.74 8.37
N ARG A 173 -10.44 16.66 7.77
CA ARG A 173 -11.22 17.67 8.49
C ARG A 173 -12.23 17.05 9.46
N LEU A 174 -12.91 15.98 9.05
CA LEU A 174 -13.84 15.26 9.92
C LEU A 174 -13.10 14.55 11.06
N CYS A 175 -11.96 13.89 10.80
CA CYS A 175 -11.17 13.26 11.86
C CYS A 175 -10.71 14.28 12.89
N VAL A 176 -10.08 15.37 12.46
CA VAL A 176 -9.58 16.43 13.36
C VAL A 176 -10.73 17.07 14.12
N GLY A 177 -11.81 17.45 13.42
CA GLY A 177 -12.94 18.12 14.04
C GLY A 177 -13.77 17.24 14.99
N THR A 178 -13.63 15.93 14.90
CA THR A 178 -14.38 14.98 15.74
C THR A 178 -13.57 14.50 16.95
N TRP A 179 -12.25 14.28 16.79
CA TRP A 179 -11.39 13.67 17.82
C TRP A 179 -10.10 14.46 18.10
N GLU A 180 -10.05 15.73 17.68
CA GLU A 180 -9.00 16.69 18.05
C GLU A 180 -7.55 16.21 17.84
N GLY A 181 -7.33 15.36 16.84
CA GLY A 181 -5.98 14.85 16.50
C GLY A 181 -5.53 13.65 17.34
N GLU A 182 -6.43 12.98 18.06
CA GLU A 182 -6.15 11.71 18.73
C GLU A 182 -5.64 10.67 17.73
N SER A 183 -4.50 10.03 18.01
CA SER A 183 -3.77 9.20 17.04
C SER A 183 -4.59 8.01 16.52
N GLU A 184 -5.45 7.44 17.34
CA GLU A 184 -6.32 6.31 16.98
C GLU A 184 -7.39 6.71 15.93
N SER A 185 -7.75 8.00 15.84
CA SER A 185 -8.71 8.51 14.85
C SER A 185 -8.17 8.44 13.42
N PHE A 186 -6.85 8.34 13.27
CA PHE A 186 -6.18 8.21 11.96
C PHE A 186 -5.82 6.76 11.60
N SER A 187 -6.45 5.78 12.25
CA SER A 187 -6.29 4.37 11.84
C SER A 187 -6.87 4.12 10.44
N SER A 188 -6.31 3.16 9.70
CA SER A 188 -6.75 2.81 8.35
C SER A 188 -8.25 2.54 8.28
N ASN A 189 -8.81 1.82 9.25
CA ASN A 189 -10.23 1.50 9.28
C ASN A 189 -11.11 2.74 9.43
N ILE A 190 -10.73 3.69 10.28
CA ILE A 190 -11.49 4.93 10.49
C ILE A 190 -11.40 5.83 9.25
N LEU A 191 -10.20 6.02 8.71
CA LEU A 191 -10.00 6.84 7.51
C LEU A 191 -10.81 6.31 6.33
N ASN A 192 -10.71 5.00 6.05
CA ASN A 192 -11.48 4.37 4.98
C ASN A 192 -13.00 4.42 5.23
N ALA A 193 -13.44 4.23 6.48
CA ALA A 193 -14.85 4.33 6.83
C ALA A 193 -15.39 5.73 6.55
N ILE A 194 -14.69 6.77 6.99
CA ILE A 194 -15.10 8.16 6.74
C ILE A 194 -15.06 8.47 5.25
N ALA A 195 -14.02 8.03 4.52
CA ALA A 195 -13.94 8.20 3.07
C ALA A 195 -15.15 7.57 2.37
N LYS A 196 -15.52 6.36 2.73
CA LYS A 196 -16.72 5.68 2.22
C LYS A 196 -18.00 6.46 2.54
N LEU A 197 -18.14 6.98 3.76
CA LEU A 197 -19.30 7.79 4.16
C LEU A 197 -19.38 9.10 3.35
N VAL A 198 -18.26 9.80 3.22
CA VAL A 198 -18.18 11.06 2.47
C VAL A 198 -18.51 10.82 1.00
N ALA A 199 -17.94 9.78 0.38
CA ALA A 199 -18.21 9.44 -1.01
C ALA A 199 -19.68 9.04 -1.24
N THR A 200 -20.24 8.22 -0.33
CA THR A 200 -21.63 7.71 -0.46
C THR A 200 -22.69 8.78 -0.22
N TYR A 201 -22.52 9.60 0.80
CA TYR A 201 -23.58 10.52 1.21
C TYR A 201 -23.35 11.97 0.76
N LYS A 202 -22.16 12.30 0.30
CA LYS A 202 -21.80 13.62 -0.26
C LYS A 202 -22.30 14.78 0.65
N SER A 203 -23.09 15.69 0.09
CA SER A 203 -23.68 16.84 0.82
C SER A 203 -24.70 16.44 1.91
N ARG A 204 -25.26 15.23 1.85
CA ARG A 204 -26.21 14.75 2.88
C ARG A 204 -25.54 14.43 4.21
N LEU A 205 -24.23 14.16 4.21
CA LEU A 205 -23.45 13.99 5.44
C LEU A 205 -23.16 15.39 6.01
N ASN A 206 -23.93 15.79 7.03
CA ASN A 206 -23.70 17.05 7.73
C ASN A 206 -22.54 16.88 8.74
N GLU A 207 -21.52 17.73 8.59
CA GLU A 207 -20.29 17.62 9.38
C GLU A 207 -20.47 17.97 10.86
N ASP A 208 -21.31 18.97 11.16
CA ASP A 208 -21.53 19.37 12.55
C ASP A 208 -22.29 18.29 13.31
N ILE A 209 -23.28 17.67 12.67
CA ILE A 209 -23.99 16.53 13.24
C ILE A 209 -23.04 15.33 13.40
N PHE A 210 -22.14 15.10 12.44
CA PHE A 210 -21.15 14.04 12.54
C PHE A 210 -20.24 14.27 13.75
N LYS A 211 -19.66 15.45 13.87
CA LYS A 211 -18.77 15.84 14.97
C LYS A 211 -19.47 15.72 16.32
N GLU A 212 -20.69 16.25 16.45
CA GLU A 212 -21.46 16.18 17.68
C GLU A 212 -21.79 14.74 18.08
N ARG A 213 -22.36 13.96 17.18
CA ARG A 213 -22.93 12.66 17.52
C ARG A 213 -21.92 11.52 17.48
N VAL A 214 -21.06 11.49 16.47
CA VAL A 214 -20.01 10.45 16.40
C VAL A 214 -18.90 10.79 17.40
N GLY A 215 -18.56 12.06 17.56
CA GLY A 215 -17.60 12.53 18.58
C GLY A 215 -18.05 12.32 20.04
N SER A 216 -19.37 12.16 20.30
CA SER A 216 -19.85 11.80 21.63
C SER A 216 -19.50 10.36 22.05
N ILE A 217 -18.98 9.55 21.13
CA ILE A 217 -18.57 8.17 21.36
C ILE A 217 -17.04 8.11 21.34
N SER A 218 -16.43 7.55 22.40
CA SER A 218 -14.98 7.35 22.43
C SER A 218 -14.53 6.41 21.31
N LEU A 219 -13.30 6.60 20.80
CA LEU A 219 -12.73 5.73 19.77
C LEU A 219 -12.73 4.26 20.18
N ARG A 220 -12.46 3.96 21.45
CA ARG A 220 -12.53 2.60 22.00
C ARG A 220 -13.96 2.00 21.91
N GLN A 221 -14.98 2.80 22.23
CA GLN A 221 -16.37 2.35 22.10
C GLN A 221 -16.78 2.21 20.64
N LEU A 222 -16.33 3.09 19.78
CA LEU A 222 -16.55 3.01 18.33
C LEU A 222 -15.93 1.73 17.75
N ALA A 223 -14.70 1.40 18.16
CA ALA A 223 -14.01 0.17 17.75
C ALA A 223 -14.78 -1.08 18.20
N ARG A 224 -15.27 -1.10 19.45
CA ARG A 224 -16.12 -2.19 19.95
C ARG A 224 -17.39 -2.34 19.12
N ASN A 225 -18.10 -1.24 18.90
CA ASN A 225 -19.33 -1.24 18.08
C ASN A 225 -19.08 -1.73 16.65
N ALA A 226 -17.94 -1.36 16.05
CA ALA A 226 -17.53 -1.81 14.73
C ALA A 226 -17.28 -3.32 14.71
N LYS A 227 -16.53 -3.85 15.71
CA LYS A 227 -16.23 -5.28 15.82
C LYS A 227 -17.50 -6.14 16.05
N GLU A 228 -18.46 -5.67 16.84
CA GLU A 228 -19.74 -6.35 17.08
C GLU A 228 -20.60 -6.47 15.81
N ARG A 229 -20.31 -5.67 14.77
CA ARG A 229 -21.02 -5.72 13.48
C ARG A 229 -20.36 -6.69 12.52
N ARG A 230 -19.29 -6.27 11.87
CA ARG A 230 -18.55 -7.09 10.91
C ARG A 230 -17.05 -6.79 10.91
N GLY A 231 -16.62 -5.85 11.74
CA GLY A 231 -15.22 -5.40 11.75
C GLY A 231 -14.82 -4.59 10.51
N GLY A 232 -13.53 -4.31 10.39
CA GLY A 232 -12.96 -3.58 9.26
C GLY A 232 -13.60 -2.21 8.99
N CYS A 233 -13.27 -1.58 7.89
CA CYS A 233 -13.79 -0.24 7.56
C CYS A 233 -15.33 -0.18 7.46
N MET A 234 -15.96 -1.25 6.97
CA MET A 234 -17.42 -1.31 6.86
C MET A 234 -18.10 -1.35 8.23
N GLY A 235 -17.58 -2.12 9.18
CA GLY A 235 -18.09 -2.13 10.56
C GLY A 235 -18.00 -0.75 11.23
N TYR A 236 -16.88 -0.03 11.00
CA TYR A 236 -16.75 1.36 11.46
C TYR A 236 -17.75 2.30 10.77
N ALA A 237 -17.93 2.19 9.46
CA ALA A 237 -18.89 3.00 8.73
C ALA A 237 -20.33 2.80 9.24
N GLU A 238 -20.74 1.54 9.47
CA GLU A 238 -22.04 1.23 10.05
C GLU A 238 -22.21 1.80 11.45
N ALA A 239 -21.20 1.63 12.32
CA ALA A 239 -21.22 2.15 13.68
C ALA A 239 -21.34 3.68 13.68
N MET A 240 -20.62 4.36 12.79
CA MET A 240 -20.70 5.82 12.61
C MET A 240 -22.09 6.26 12.11
N ILE A 241 -22.71 5.56 11.15
CA ILE A 241 -24.07 5.87 10.68
C ILE A 241 -25.09 5.75 11.81
N ILE A 242 -24.96 4.72 12.64
CA ILE A 242 -25.87 4.53 13.77
C ILE A 242 -25.72 5.63 14.80
N ALA A 243 -24.49 6.00 15.13
CA ALA A 243 -24.20 7.12 16.00
C ALA A 243 -24.75 8.43 15.43
N TYR A 244 -24.46 8.71 14.16
CA TYR A 244 -24.96 9.87 13.44
C TYR A 244 -26.48 9.97 13.44
N ASN A 245 -27.16 8.87 13.13
CA ASN A 245 -28.63 8.83 13.09
C ASN A 245 -29.28 8.99 14.47
N GLY A 246 -28.60 8.54 15.53
CA GLY A 246 -29.15 8.57 16.89
C GLY A 246 -30.45 7.78 17.05
N ARG A 247 -31.12 7.98 18.18
CA ARG A 247 -32.39 7.26 18.54
C ARG A 247 -33.66 7.90 17.96
N LYS A 248 -33.63 9.16 17.56
CA LYS A 248 -34.83 9.89 17.07
C LYS A 248 -35.23 9.38 15.69
N LYS A 249 -36.42 8.79 15.55
CA LYS A 249 -36.91 8.22 14.28
C LYS A 249 -37.17 9.28 13.19
N ASN A 250 -37.61 10.49 13.57
CA ASN A 250 -37.98 11.57 12.65
C ASN A 250 -36.85 12.59 12.41
N PHE A 251 -35.60 12.13 12.41
CA PHE A 251 -34.47 12.99 12.14
C PHE A 251 -34.36 13.24 10.62
N SER A 252 -34.56 14.48 10.18
CA SER A 252 -34.61 14.86 8.76
C SER A 252 -33.33 14.56 7.98
N SER A 253 -32.19 14.58 8.66
CA SER A 253 -30.88 14.34 8.05
C SER A 253 -30.38 12.89 8.22
N ARG A 254 -31.27 11.92 8.42
CA ARG A 254 -30.86 10.51 8.55
C ARG A 254 -30.18 10.00 7.29
N LEU A 255 -29.10 9.24 7.51
CA LEU A 255 -28.39 8.50 6.50
C LEU A 255 -28.96 7.08 6.38
N ALA A 256 -29.38 6.71 5.17
CA ALA A 256 -29.97 5.39 4.93
C ALA A 256 -28.84 4.34 4.83
N MET A 257 -28.87 3.35 5.73
CA MET A 257 -27.84 2.30 5.81
C MET A 257 -27.65 1.52 4.50
N ASN A 258 -28.73 1.25 3.77
CA ASN A 258 -28.68 0.51 2.50
C ASN A 258 -27.82 1.18 1.43
N LYS A 259 -27.69 2.50 1.44
CA LYS A 259 -26.81 3.22 0.51
C LYS A 259 -25.33 2.91 0.70
N LEU A 260 -24.93 2.51 1.90
CA LEU A 260 -23.56 2.12 2.16
C LEU A 260 -23.12 0.87 1.36
N TYR A 261 -24.10 0.04 0.99
CA TYR A 261 -23.92 -1.22 0.26
C TYR A 261 -24.26 -1.13 -1.24
N ALA A 262 -24.69 0.03 -1.71
CA ALA A 262 -24.92 0.23 -3.13
C ALA A 262 -23.60 0.08 -3.88
N LYS A 263 -23.62 -0.64 -5.01
CA LYS A 263 -22.43 -0.74 -5.88
C LYS A 263 -22.07 0.65 -6.41
N GLU A 264 -20.79 0.90 -6.60
CA GLU A 264 -20.30 2.22 -7.02
C GLU A 264 -20.88 2.68 -8.36
N CYS A 265 -21.23 1.79 -9.27
CA CYS A 265 -21.93 2.09 -10.50
C CYS A 265 -23.31 2.77 -10.30
N ASP A 266 -23.98 2.58 -9.15
CA ASP A 266 -25.25 3.25 -8.86
C ASP A 266 -25.05 4.68 -8.29
N LEU A 267 -23.82 5.04 -7.94
CA LEU A 267 -23.47 6.33 -7.35
C LEU A 267 -23.04 7.37 -8.39
N THR A 268 -22.64 6.95 -9.58
CA THR A 268 -22.19 7.80 -10.70
C THR A 268 -23.31 8.19 -11.67
N ALA A 269 -24.47 7.54 -11.61
CA ALA A 269 -25.61 7.75 -12.51
C ALA A 269 -26.29 9.14 -12.41
N ASN A 270 -25.72 10.11 -11.67
CA ASN A 270 -26.21 11.47 -11.55
C ASN A 270 -25.11 12.54 -11.71
N LEU A 271 -24.12 12.28 -12.53
CA LEU A 271 -23.20 13.32 -13.02
C LEU A 271 -23.14 13.16 -14.53
N ASP A 272 -23.55 14.22 -15.18
CA ASP A 272 -23.71 14.45 -16.59
C ASP A 272 -22.77 13.67 -17.52
N GLU A 273 -23.37 13.16 -18.58
CA GLU A 273 -22.78 12.61 -19.78
C GLU A 273 -21.55 13.42 -20.23
N GLN A 274 -20.37 12.83 -20.15
CA GLN A 274 -19.24 12.91 -21.08
C GLN A 274 -17.97 12.40 -20.39
N ASP A 275 -17.59 11.22 -20.77
CA ASP A 275 -16.29 10.65 -21.09
C ASP A 275 -16.29 9.14 -20.77
N GLU A 276 -16.65 8.38 -21.80
CA GLU A 276 -16.37 6.96 -21.89
C GLU A 276 -14.88 6.81 -22.21
N GLN A 277 -14.12 6.09 -21.38
CA GLN A 277 -13.27 4.95 -21.79
C GLN A 277 -12.34 4.49 -20.65
N ASP A 278 -12.41 3.19 -20.38
CA ASP A 278 -11.41 2.32 -19.76
C ASP A 278 -11.13 2.49 -18.24
N ASP A 279 -11.98 1.86 -17.41
CA ASP A 279 -11.62 1.51 -16.03
C ASP A 279 -11.79 0.00 -15.81
N ASP A 280 -10.66 -0.72 -15.84
CA ASP A 280 -10.56 -2.06 -15.29
C ASP A 280 -10.68 -2.01 -13.76
N PHE A 281 -11.83 -2.47 -13.30
CA PHE A 281 -12.31 -2.48 -11.94
C PHE A 281 -11.52 -3.45 -11.04
N TYR A 282 -10.74 -2.91 -10.10
CA TYR A 282 -10.20 -3.69 -8.99
C TYR A 282 -11.23 -3.79 -7.86
N ASP A 283 -11.78 -5.00 -7.69
CA ASP A 283 -12.64 -5.35 -6.57
C ASP A 283 -11.81 -5.35 -5.27
N LEU A 284 -12.08 -4.37 -4.39
CA LEU A 284 -11.43 -4.24 -3.08
C LEU A 284 -11.94 -5.24 -2.04
N THR A 285 -12.76 -6.23 -2.43
CA THR A 285 -13.28 -7.24 -1.50
C THR A 285 -12.29 -8.36 -1.21
N ASP A 286 -11.23 -8.53 -2.04
CA ASP A 286 -10.25 -9.62 -1.92
C ASP A 286 -8.90 -9.21 -1.30
N MET A 287 -8.80 -8.04 -0.72
CA MET A 287 -7.67 -7.70 0.15
C MET A 287 -8.10 -7.89 1.60
N ASP A 288 -8.20 -9.13 2.02
CA ASP A 288 -8.07 -9.49 3.41
C ASP A 288 -6.71 -8.99 3.87
N ASP A 289 -6.74 -7.96 4.73
CA ASP A 289 -5.59 -7.36 5.38
C ASP A 289 -5.07 -8.33 6.45
N ASP A 290 -4.48 -9.45 6.00
CA ASP A 290 -3.76 -10.42 6.84
C ASP A 290 -2.34 -9.93 7.21
N SER A 291 -2.13 -8.63 7.28
CA SER A 291 -1.03 -8.06 8.05
C SER A 291 -1.53 -7.66 9.43
N ASP A 292 -2.01 -8.63 10.18
CA ASP A 292 -2.01 -8.60 11.63
C ASP A 292 -0.53 -8.69 12.05
N ASP A 293 0.13 -7.53 12.13
CA ASP A 293 1.41 -7.39 12.79
C ASP A 293 1.20 -7.76 14.27
N GLY A 294 1.27 -9.06 14.53
CA GLY A 294 1.33 -9.63 15.86
C GLY A 294 2.57 -9.16 16.59
N LEU A 295 2.60 -7.89 16.98
CA LEU A 295 3.43 -7.42 18.06
C LEU A 295 2.82 -7.93 19.36
N ASN A 296 3.23 -9.14 19.71
CA ASN A 296 3.09 -9.71 21.04
C ASN A 296 3.92 -8.83 21.99
N ASP A 297 3.30 -7.81 22.56
CA ASP A 297 3.83 -7.11 23.73
C ASP A 297 3.78 -8.06 24.93
N THR A 298 4.81 -8.90 25.03
CA THR A 298 5.18 -9.48 26.32
C THR A 298 5.87 -8.38 27.11
N PHE A 299 5.11 -7.68 27.93
CA PHE A 299 5.65 -6.94 29.06
C PHE A 299 6.26 -7.95 30.02
N ASP A 300 7.56 -8.10 29.98
CA ASP A 300 8.32 -8.66 31.08
C ASP A 300 8.36 -7.62 32.19
N ASP A 301 7.59 -7.91 33.24
CA ASP A 301 7.54 -7.21 34.51
C ASP A 301 8.78 -7.64 35.34
N ASP A 302 9.93 -7.04 35.06
CA ASP A 302 11.11 -7.15 35.93
C ASP A 302 10.96 -6.19 37.11
N THR A 303 10.25 -6.66 38.12
CA THR A 303 10.33 -6.07 39.46
C THR A 303 11.67 -6.45 40.09
N ASP A 304 12.50 -5.42 40.30
CA ASP A 304 13.62 -5.36 41.20
C ASP A 304 13.34 -6.09 42.53
N LYS A 305 14.18 -7.04 42.87
CA LYS A 305 14.49 -7.39 44.26
C LYS A 305 15.96 -7.17 44.49
N ALA A 306 16.32 -6.01 45.00
CA ALA A 306 17.43 -5.86 45.89
C ALA A 306 17.12 -6.66 47.19
N ASP A 307 18.05 -7.45 47.61
CA ASP A 307 18.49 -7.58 49.01
C ASP A 307 19.44 -8.81 49.17
N GLU A 308 20.58 -8.47 49.77
CA GLU A 308 21.69 -9.22 50.39
C GLU A 308 22.94 -9.47 49.53
#